data_3226a8c81450ed09a750a5ceb1769087
#
_entry.id   3226a8c81450ed09a750a5ceb1769087
#
_cell.length_a   1.000
_cell.length_b   1.000
_cell.length_c   1.000
_cell.angle_alpha   90.00
_cell.angle_beta   90.00
_cell.angle_gamma   90.00
#
_symmetry.space_group_name_H-M   'P 1'
#
loop_
_entity.id
_entity.type
_entity.pdbx_description
1 polymer ?
#
loop_
_entity_poly.entity_id
_entity_poly.type
_entity_poly.pdbx_seq_one_letter_code
_entity_poly.pdbx_strand_id
1 'polypeptide(L)'
;MSDNIIFRLRDDEEYYSGIGRKYLSNSDIGTLLSNPKDYGRSRKDSNVFAMGRYFHQLFLEPEKAKGVNYIDVASRNTKIYKEHLHDVQKDIVLLKKEVVEVERWVDAMNVNMEFFELINGSDNVYEQPAVGKLFGRDWKGKSDILAPDAIYDLKTTSNINDFRWNFRKYNYDSQAYIYSTLFNRPMVFLVIDKNTLMTGKYTVSDESLERGENK
;
A
#
# COMPACT_ATOMS: atom_id res chain seq x y z
N MET A 1 -15.56 12.91 18.59
CA MET A 1 -16.15 12.04 17.52
C MET A 1 -15.11 11.57 16.51
N SER A 2 -14.15 12.40 16.11
CA SER A 2 -13.06 12.02 15.18
C SER A 2 -12.19 10.87 15.68
N ASP A 3 -11.78 10.88 16.94
CA ASP A 3 -10.85 9.91 17.52
C ASP A 3 -11.41 8.46 17.51
N ASN A 4 -12.71 8.33 17.73
CA ASN A 4 -13.38 7.01 17.65
C ASN A 4 -13.36 6.46 16.21
N ILE A 5 -13.53 7.29 15.19
CA ILE A 5 -13.48 6.87 13.79
C ILE A 5 -12.06 6.45 13.40
N ILE A 6 -11.06 7.26 13.74
CA ILE A 6 -9.65 6.96 13.47
C ILE A 6 -9.23 5.64 14.15
N PHE A 7 -9.63 5.43 15.40
CA PHE A 7 -9.35 4.18 16.10
C PHE A 7 -9.96 2.96 15.38
N ARG A 8 -11.22 3.04 14.95
CA ARG A 8 -11.88 1.95 14.20
C ARG A 8 -11.21 1.69 12.85
N LEU A 9 -10.80 2.74 12.14
CA LEU A 9 -10.17 2.61 10.83
C LEU A 9 -8.73 2.04 10.88
N ARG A 10 -8.15 1.82 12.06
CA ARG A 10 -6.91 1.04 12.20
C ARG A 10 -7.13 -0.44 11.91
N ASP A 11 -8.30 -0.94 12.18
CA ASP A 11 -8.70 -2.31 11.81
C ASP A 11 -8.95 -2.40 10.29
N ASP A 12 -8.36 -3.40 9.65
CA ASP A 12 -8.43 -3.54 8.20
C ASP A 12 -9.85 -3.91 7.73
N GLU A 13 -10.60 -4.70 8.49
CA GLU A 13 -11.98 -5.04 8.14
C GLU A 13 -12.87 -3.79 8.21
N GLU A 14 -12.74 -2.99 9.26
CA GLU A 14 -13.44 -1.72 9.39
C GLU A 14 -13.02 -0.72 8.31
N TYR A 15 -11.73 -0.68 7.94
CA TYR A 15 -11.21 0.22 6.91
C TYR A 15 -11.73 -0.13 5.51
N TYR A 16 -11.67 -1.39 5.10
CA TYR A 16 -11.99 -1.81 3.72
C TYR A 16 -13.46 -2.22 3.55
N SER A 17 -14.10 -2.81 4.56
CA SER A 17 -15.41 -3.45 4.46
C SER A 17 -16.46 -2.85 5.39
N GLY A 18 -16.04 -2.31 6.54
CA GLY A 18 -16.92 -1.75 7.55
C GLY A 18 -17.25 -0.27 7.32
N ILE A 19 -17.05 0.54 8.37
CA ILE A 19 -17.38 1.98 8.36
C ILE A 19 -16.61 2.78 7.31
N GLY A 20 -15.42 2.30 6.95
CA GLY A 20 -14.57 2.91 5.93
C GLY A 20 -15.22 3.00 4.55
N ARG A 21 -16.23 2.19 4.24
CA ARG A 21 -16.98 2.26 2.97
C ARG A 21 -17.80 3.54 2.79
N LYS A 22 -17.98 4.30 3.87
CA LYS A 22 -18.66 5.61 3.82
C LYS A 22 -17.76 6.73 3.28
N TYR A 23 -16.48 6.48 3.16
CA TYR A 23 -15.45 7.43 2.74
C TYR A 23 -14.91 7.06 1.37
N LEU A 24 -14.66 8.05 0.53
CA LEU A 24 -13.90 7.87 -0.69
C LEU A 24 -12.40 7.68 -0.37
N SER A 25 -11.69 7.05 -1.29
CA SER A 25 -10.24 6.79 -1.19
C SER A 25 -9.57 6.91 -2.56
N ASN A 26 -8.24 6.97 -2.60
CA ASN A 26 -7.51 7.00 -3.87
C ASN A 26 -7.82 5.79 -4.77
N SER A 27 -8.08 4.61 -4.21
CA SER A 27 -8.45 3.43 -5.02
C SER A 27 -9.78 3.60 -5.75
N ASP A 28 -10.69 4.43 -5.22
CA ASP A 28 -11.97 4.73 -5.88
C ASP A 28 -11.77 5.58 -7.13
N ILE A 29 -10.83 6.55 -7.10
CA ILE A 29 -10.44 7.32 -8.29
C ILE A 29 -9.97 6.38 -9.40
N GLY A 30 -9.05 5.48 -9.09
CA GLY A 30 -8.55 4.50 -10.06
C GLY A 30 -9.67 3.65 -10.67
N THR A 31 -10.64 3.24 -9.86
CA THR A 31 -11.80 2.48 -10.32
C THR A 31 -12.72 3.32 -11.20
N LEU A 32 -13.06 4.53 -10.76
CA LEU A 32 -13.96 5.44 -11.51
C LEU A 32 -13.37 5.87 -12.85
N LEU A 33 -12.05 6.08 -12.92
CA LEU A 33 -11.37 6.44 -14.18
C LEU A 33 -11.23 5.25 -15.13
N SER A 34 -11.10 4.02 -14.63
CA SER A 34 -10.94 2.83 -15.48
C SER A 34 -12.26 2.18 -15.87
N ASN A 35 -13.12 1.89 -14.93
CA ASN A 35 -14.44 1.31 -15.12
C ASN A 35 -15.42 1.69 -13.99
N PRO A 36 -16.21 2.75 -14.13
CA PRO A 36 -17.16 3.21 -13.10
C PRO A 36 -18.15 2.14 -12.64
N LYS A 37 -18.46 1.15 -13.50
CA LYS A 37 -19.38 0.04 -13.16
C LYS A 37 -18.84 -0.89 -12.08
N ASP A 38 -17.54 -0.86 -11.83
CA ASP A 38 -16.89 -1.67 -10.79
C ASP A 38 -16.79 -0.93 -9.43
N TYR A 39 -17.26 0.32 -9.37
CA TYR A 39 -17.31 1.06 -8.11
C TYR A 39 -18.15 0.31 -7.06
N GLY A 40 -17.62 0.20 -5.86
CA GLY A 40 -18.25 -0.52 -4.74
C GLY A 40 -18.16 -2.06 -4.82
N ARG A 41 -17.59 -2.62 -5.89
CA ARG A 41 -17.35 -4.06 -5.99
C ARG A 41 -16.07 -4.47 -5.28
N SER A 42 -16.10 -5.65 -4.66
CA SER A 42 -14.89 -6.26 -4.10
C SER A 42 -13.95 -6.67 -5.24
N ARG A 43 -12.67 -6.31 -5.14
CA ARG A 43 -11.64 -6.78 -6.06
C ARG A 43 -11.21 -8.19 -5.67
N LYS A 44 -11.02 -9.04 -6.67
CA LYS A 44 -10.37 -10.34 -6.44
C LYS A 44 -8.91 -10.13 -6.04
N ASP A 45 -8.47 -10.91 -5.08
CA ASP A 45 -7.07 -10.90 -4.67
C ASP A 45 -6.17 -11.51 -5.77
N SER A 46 -4.91 -11.11 -5.79
CA SER A 46 -3.91 -11.61 -6.72
C SER A 46 -2.57 -11.82 -6.03
N ASN A 47 -1.69 -12.61 -6.65
CA ASN A 47 -0.34 -12.79 -6.10
C ASN A 47 0.43 -11.47 -5.96
N VAL A 48 0.24 -10.53 -6.89
CA VAL A 48 0.89 -9.22 -6.82
C VAL A 48 0.41 -8.45 -5.59
N PHE A 49 -0.90 -8.47 -5.30
CA PHE A 49 -1.44 -7.83 -4.11
C PHE A 49 -1.04 -8.57 -2.82
N ALA A 50 -1.01 -9.89 -2.84
CA ALA A 50 -0.57 -10.69 -1.69
C ALA A 50 0.91 -10.44 -1.35
N MET A 51 1.80 -10.41 -2.37
CA MET A 51 3.21 -10.06 -2.19
C MET A 51 3.40 -8.61 -1.71
N GLY A 52 2.63 -7.66 -2.26
CA GLY A 52 2.65 -6.27 -1.83
C GLY A 52 2.21 -6.12 -0.37
N ARG A 53 1.14 -6.79 0.04
CA ARG A 53 0.68 -6.82 1.44
C ARG A 53 1.76 -7.37 2.38
N TYR A 54 2.38 -8.50 2.01
CA TYR A 54 3.44 -9.10 2.81
C TYR A 54 4.66 -8.17 2.93
N PHE A 55 5.03 -7.49 1.84
CA PHE A 55 6.09 -6.48 1.83
C PHE A 55 5.80 -5.35 2.84
N HIS A 56 4.59 -4.78 2.83
CA HIS A 56 4.20 -3.76 3.79
C HIS A 56 4.17 -4.29 5.23
N GLN A 57 3.63 -5.50 5.45
CA GLN A 57 3.57 -6.11 6.78
C GLN A 57 4.95 -6.33 7.39
N LEU A 58 5.95 -6.70 6.59
CA LEU A 58 7.32 -6.90 7.11
C LEU A 58 7.93 -5.62 7.69
N PHE A 59 7.57 -4.45 7.16
CA PHE A 59 8.04 -3.16 7.66
C PHE A 59 7.13 -2.57 8.74
N LEU A 60 5.82 -2.62 8.53
CA LEU A 60 4.86 -1.78 9.24
C LEU A 60 4.10 -2.56 10.32
N GLU A 61 3.91 -3.85 10.13
CA GLU A 61 3.09 -4.72 10.98
C GLU A 61 3.76 -6.10 11.18
N PRO A 62 4.97 -6.17 11.78
CA PRO A 62 5.75 -7.42 11.84
C PRO A 62 5.01 -8.58 12.53
N GLU A 63 4.10 -8.28 13.44
CA GLU A 63 3.28 -9.34 14.07
C GLU A 63 2.29 -9.97 13.09
N LYS A 64 1.72 -9.20 12.16
CA LYS A 64 0.91 -9.76 11.07
C LYS A 64 1.75 -10.55 10.07
N ALA A 65 2.97 -10.09 9.79
CA ALA A 65 3.89 -10.78 8.89
C ALA A 65 4.24 -12.20 9.37
N LYS A 66 4.40 -12.41 10.68
CA LYS A 66 4.63 -13.74 11.28
C LYS A 66 3.50 -14.73 11.00
N GLY A 67 2.28 -14.23 10.82
CA GLY A 67 1.09 -15.03 10.53
C GLY A 67 0.81 -15.26 9.04
N VAL A 68 1.72 -14.87 8.16
CA VAL A 68 1.52 -15.02 6.72
C VAL A 68 1.49 -16.49 6.32
N ASN A 69 0.39 -16.87 5.67
CA ASN A 69 0.22 -18.21 5.13
C ASN A 69 0.96 -18.35 3.80
N TYR A 70 1.82 -19.34 3.70
CA TYR A 70 2.47 -19.71 2.45
C TYR A 70 2.60 -21.23 2.31
N ILE A 71 2.87 -21.69 1.10
CA ILE A 71 3.02 -23.12 0.81
C ILE A 71 4.26 -23.37 -0.07
N ASP A 72 4.98 -24.45 0.23
CA ASP A 72 6.17 -24.86 -0.51
C ASP A 72 5.79 -25.81 -1.64
N VAL A 73 5.33 -25.24 -2.75
CA VAL A 73 5.03 -25.96 -4.00
C VAL A 73 5.53 -25.17 -5.21
N ALA A 74 5.82 -25.86 -6.29
CA ALA A 74 6.37 -25.26 -7.50
C ALA A 74 5.39 -24.29 -8.20
N SER A 75 4.07 -24.52 -8.12
CA SER A 75 3.07 -23.80 -8.87
C SER A 75 1.69 -23.85 -8.20
N ARG A 76 0.90 -22.79 -8.42
CA ARG A 76 -0.52 -22.70 -8.01
C ARG A 76 -1.44 -23.70 -8.74
N ASN A 77 -0.97 -24.33 -9.82
CA ASN A 77 -1.76 -25.31 -10.56
C ASN A 77 -1.74 -26.70 -9.93
N THR A 78 -0.90 -26.94 -8.93
CA THR A 78 -0.80 -28.24 -8.23
C THR A 78 -2.07 -28.55 -7.43
N LYS A 79 -2.39 -29.82 -7.30
CA LYS A 79 -3.49 -30.29 -6.47
C LYS A 79 -3.30 -29.88 -5.01
N ILE A 80 -2.09 -30.02 -4.49
CA ILE A 80 -1.69 -29.64 -3.14
C ILE A 80 -2.00 -28.17 -2.87
N TYR A 81 -1.68 -27.26 -3.81
CA TYR A 81 -1.99 -25.84 -3.65
C TYR A 81 -3.50 -25.59 -3.55
N LYS A 82 -4.29 -26.23 -4.41
CA LYS A 82 -5.75 -26.05 -4.46
C LYS A 82 -6.44 -26.60 -3.17
N GLU A 83 -5.96 -27.74 -2.68
CA GLU A 83 -6.41 -28.29 -1.40
C GLU A 83 -6.08 -27.34 -0.25
N HIS A 84 -4.85 -26.83 -0.18
CA HIS A 84 -4.44 -25.87 0.82
C HIS A 84 -5.28 -24.58 0.80
N LEU A 85 -5.61 -24.03 -0.39
CA LEU A 85 -6.50 -22.86 -0.49
C LEU A 85 -7.88 -23.12 0.13
N HIS A 86 -8.43 -24.31 -0.14
CA HIS A 86 -9.72 -24.71 0.41
C HIS A 86 -9.66 -24.81 1.94
N ASP A 87 -8.60 -25.41 2.48
CA ASP A 87 -8.43 -25.62 3.93
C ASP A 87 -8.29 -24.29 4.69
N VAL A 88 -7.56 -23.32 4.12
CA VAL A 88 -7.36 -22.01 4.74
C VAL A 88 -8.44 -20.98 4.36
N GLN A 89 -9.41 -21.34 3.53
CA GLN A 89 -10.51 -20.49 3.06
C GLN A 89 -10.04 -19.13 2.52
N LYS A 90 -8.99 -19.13 1.71
CA LYS A 90 -8.42 -17.92 1.07
C LYS A 90 -8.51 -18.02 -0.44
N ASP A 91 -8.64 -16.87 -1.11
CA ASP A 91 -8.61 -16.79 -2.56
C ASP A 91 -7.19 -17.02 -3.12
N ILE A 92 -6.17 -16.66 -2.35
CA ILE A 92 -4.77 -16.80 -2.72
C ILE A 92 -3.88 -16.97 -1.49
N VAL A 93 -2.82 -17.75 -1.65
CA VAL A 93 -1.75 -17.96 -0.68
C VAL A 93 -0.41 -17.78 -1.39
N LEU A 94 0.57 -17.21 -0.70
CA LEU A 94 1.92 -17.04 -1.24
C LEU A 94 2.60 -18.40 -1.44
N LEU A 95 3.42 -18.49 -2.48
CA LEU A 95 4.37 -19.58 -2.61
C LEU A 95 5.62 -19.24 -1.78
N LYS A 96 6.29 -20.24 -1.24
CA LYS A 96 7.54 -20.06 -0.48
C LYS A 96 8.58 -19.23 -1.24
N LYS A 97 8.72 -19.46 -2.55
CA LYS A 97 9.61 -18.67 -3.39
C LYS A 97 9.26 -17.18 -3.44
N GLU A 98 7.97 -16.83 -3.35
CA GLU A 98 7.51 -15.45 -3.34
C GLU A 98 7.76 -14.80 -1.97
N VAL A 99 7.61 -15.55 -0.90
CA VAL A 99 8.02 -15.10 0.46
C VAL A 99 9.49 -14.74 0.46
N VAL A 100 10.38 -15.64 0.01
CA VAL A 100 11.83 -15.40 -0.09
C VAL A 100 12.14 -14.20 -0.98
N GLU A 101 11.41 -14.04 -2.08
CA GLU A 101 11.58 -12.90 -2.99
C GLU A 101 11.23 -11.57 -2.29
N VAL A 102 10.12 -11.51 -1.58
CA VAL A 102 9.71 -10.31 -0.83
C VAL A 102 10.69 -9.99 0.31
N GLU A 103 11.15 -10.99 1.04
CA GLU A 103 12.18 -10.82 2.09
C GLU A 103 13.47 -10.21 1.52
N ARG A 104 13.90 -10.61 0.33
CA ARG A 104 15.05 -9.99 -0.35
C ARG A 104 14.82 -8.50 -0.69
N TRP A 105 13.59 -8.10 -1.03
CA TRP A 105 13.28 -6.68 -1.26
C TRP A 105 13.41 -5.89 0.05
N VAL A 106 12.91 -6.44 1.15
CA VAL A 106 13.01 -5.82 2.48
C VAL A 106 14.47 -5.68 2.91
N ASP A 107 15.27 -6.73 2.75
CA ASP A 107 16.71 -6.71 3.07
C ASP A 107 17.44 -5.63 2.27
N ALA A 108 17.15 -5.52 0.96
CA ALA A 108 17.75 -4.51 0.10
C ALA A 108 17.39 -3.07 0.52
N MET A 109 16.15 -2.84 0.95
CA MET A 109 15.75 -1.52 1.49
C MET A 109 16.42 -1.23 2.83
N ASN A 110 16.59 -2.22 3.70
CA ASN A 110 17.22 -2.06 5.01
C ASN A 110 18.74 -1.82 4.91
N VAL A 111 19.40 -2.30 3.87
CA VAL A 111 20.83 -2.01 3.60
C VAL A 111 21.03 -0.55 3.19
N ASN A 112 20.05 0.11 2.63
CA ASN A 112 20.10 1.55 2.36
C ASN A 112 19.90 2.32 3.68
N MET A 113 20.97 2.90 4.21
CA MET A 113 20.95 3.61 5.50
C MET A 113 19.94 4.73 5.56
N GLU A 114 19.80 5.51 4.48
CA GLU A 114 18.77 6.57 4.42
C GLU A 114 17.37 5.99 4.56
N PHE A 115 17.07 4.89 3.85
CA PHE A 115 15.76 4.24 3.94
C PHE A 115 15.52 3.63 5.31
N PHE A 116 16.56 2.98 5.87
CA PHE A 116 16.47 2.43 7.21
C PHE A 116 16.11 3.49 8.25
N GLU A 117 16.77 4.66 8.21
CA GLU A 117 16.49 5.78 9.12
C GLU A 117 15.09 6.36 8.91
N LEU A 118 14.67 6.55 7.65
CA LEU A 118 13.33 7.07 7.33
C LEU A 118 12.21 6.10 7.77
N ILE A 119 12.41 4.80 7.58
CA ILE A 119 11.42 3.79 7.93
C ILE A 119 11.35 3.58 9.45
N ASN A 120 12.48 3.59 10.15
CA ASN A 120 12.57 3.24 11.57
C ASN A 120 12.69 4.46 12.51
N GLY A 121 12.32 5.65 12.06
CA GLY A 121 12.35 6.85 12.90
C GLY A 121 11.53 6.68 14.18
N SER A 122 12.07 7.12 15.33
CA SER A 122 11.47 6.93 16.66
C SER A 122 10.07 7.54 16.81
N ASP A 123 9.80 8.60 16.06
CA ASP A 123 8.53 9.33 16.12
C ASP A 123 7.56 8.94 15.00
N ASN A 124 7.89 7.89 14.25
CA ASN A 124 7.03 7.37 13.18
C ASN A 124 5.78 6.69 13.74
N VAL A 125 4.66 6.91 13.06
CA VAL A 125 3.42 6.17 13.30
C VAL A 125 3.08 5.38 12.05
N TYR A 126 2.92 4.07 12.20
CA TYR A 126 2.67 3.16 11.08
C TYR A 126 1.17 2.91 10.90
N GLU A 127 0.77 2.65 9.65
CA GLU A 127 -0.61 2.32 9.27
C GLU A 127 -1.62 3.31 9.87
N GLN A 128 -1.27 4.62 9.85
CA GLN A 128 -2.08 5.65 10.45
C GLN A 128 -3.22 6.05 9.51
N PRO A 129 -4.51 5.84 9.88
CA PRO A 129 -5.63 6.35 9.11
C PRO A 129 -5.88 7.84 9.37
N ALA A 130 -6.40 8.51 8.34
CA ALA A 130 -6.96 9.85 8.44
C ALA A 130 -8.29 9.92 7.68
N VAL A 131 -9.16 10.83 8.11
CA VAL A 131 -10.39 11.19 7.41
C VAL A 131 -10.51 12.70 7.32
N GLY A 132 -11.11 13.19 6.24
CA GLY A 132 -11.31 14.62 6.04
C GLY A 132 -12.25 14.91 4.89
N LYS A 133 -12.56 16.19 4.69
CA LYS A 133 -13.40 16.65 3.57
C LYS A 133 -12.52 17.21 2.45
N LEU A 134 -12.65 16.62 1.26
CA LEU A 134 -12.10 17.16 0.01
C LEU A 134 -13.24 17.21 -1.02
N PHE A 135 -13.31 18.28 -1.78
CA PHE A 135 -14.32 18.47 -2.84
C PHE A 135 -15.78 18.25 -2.37
N GLY A 136 -16.06 18.63 -1.12
CA GLY A 136 -17.40 18.47 -0.53
C GLY A 136 -17.80 17.04 -0.17
N ARG A 137 -16.88 16.08 -0.24
CA ARG A 137 -17.08 14.66 0.11
C ARG A 137 -16.17 14.25 1.26
N ASP A 138 -16.55 13.18 1.95
CA ASP A 138 -15.75 12.60 3.02
C ASP A 138 -14.75 11.60 2.42
N TRP A 139 -13.48 11.77 2.75
CA TRP A 139 -12.36 10.97 2.26
C TRP A 139 -11.63 10.30 3.40
N LYS A 140 -10.98 9.18 3.07
CA LYS A 140 -10.04 8.49 3.95
C LYS A 140 -8.72 8.21 3.24
N GLY A 141 -7.66 8.14 4.03
CA GLY A 141 -6.36 7.62 3.65
C GLY A 141 -5.77 6.84 4.82
N LYS A 142 -4.86 5.91 4.55
CA LYS A 142 -4.06 5.22 5.55
C LYS A 142 -2.61 5.34 5.10
N SER A 143 -1.81 6.12 5.85
CA SER A 143 -0.38 6.28 5.53
C SER A 143 0.40 5.06 5.97
N ASP A 144 1.32 4.58 5.16
CA ASP A 144 2.24 3.53 5.54
C ASP A 144 3.07 4.00 6.75
N ILE A 145 3.74 5.14 6.61
CA ILE A 145 4.56 5.76 7.65
C ILE A 145 4.23 7.24 7.74
N LEU A 146 3.71 7.66 8.88
CA LEU A 146 3.51 9.07 9.21
C LEU A 146 4.66 9.52 10.09
N ALA A 147 5.61 10.25 9.51
CA ALA A 147 6.72 10.88 10.21
C ALA A 147 6.37 12.32 10.63
N PRO A 148 7.16 12.98 11.50
CA PRO A 148 6.91 14.36 11.92
C PRO A 148 6.85 15.36 10.78
N ASP A 149 7.62 15.16 9.73
CA ASP A 149 7.84 16.08 8.61
C ASP A 149 7.22 15.62 7.28
N ALA A 150 6.95 14.33 7.10
CA ALA A 150 6.48 13.76 5.85
C ALA A 150 5.61 12.51 6.03
N ILE A 151 4.97 12.12 4.94
CA ILE A 151 4.37 10.79 4.78
C ILE A 151 5.31 9.98 3.89
N TYR A 152 5.78 8.83 4.36
CA TYR A 152 6.51 7.89 3.51
C TYR A 152 5.60 6.74 3.12
N ASP A 153 5.59 6.43 1.82
CA ASP A 153 4.77 5.38 1.23
C ASP A 153 5.68 4.37 0.52
N LEU A 154 5.56 3.12 0.88
CA LEU A 154 6.39 2.05 0.37
C LEU A 154 5.85 1.52 -0.96
N LYS A 155 6.67 1.47 -1.99
CA LYS A 155 6.26 0.97 -3.30
C LYS A 155 7.25 -0.04 -3.86
N THR A 156 6.72 -1.03 -4.55
CA THR A 156 7.51 -1.93 -5.39
C THR A 156 7.29 -1.61 -6.86
N THR A 157 8.34 -1.71 -7.66
CA THR A 157 8.24 -1.55 -9.12
C THR A 157 9.00 -2.68 -9.84
N SER A 158 8.67 -2.93 -11.09
CA SER A 158 9.44 -3.85 -11.94
C SER A 158 10.56 -3.15 -12.72
N ASN A 159 10.56 -1.82 -12.77
CA ASN A 159 11.61 -1.00 -13.35
C ASN A 159 11.62 0.38 -12.67
N ILE A 160 12.67 0.66 -11.93
CA ILE A 160 12.79 1.90 -11.16
C ILE A 160 12.94 3.12 -12.08
N ASN A 161 13.54 2.97 -13.26
CA ASN A 161 13.73 4.07 -14.21
C ASN A 161 12.39 4.58 -14.77
N ASP A 162 11.39 3.71 -14.81
CA ASP A 162 10.04 4.05 -15.29
C ASP A 162 9.13 4.54 -14.16
N PHE A 163 9.57 4.54 -12.91
CA PHE A 163 8.71 4.81 -11.76
C PHE A 163 8.05 6.19 -11.84
N ARG A 164 8.77 7.23 -12.30
CA ARG A 164 8.21 8.58 -12.49
C ARG A 164 7.03 8.62 -13.47
N TRP A 165 7.01 7.73 -14.48
CA TRP A 165 5.90 7.61 -15.42
C TRP A 165 4.71 6.87 -14.82
N ASN A 166 4.97 6.02 -13.83
CA ASN A 166 3.99 5.27 -13.10
C ASN A 166 3.10 6.16 -12.21
N PHE A 167 3.57 7.35 -11.82
CA PHE A 167 2.77 8.33 -11.07
C PHE A 167 1.41 8.56 -11.71
N ARG A 168 1.40 8.84 -13.02
CA ARG A 168 0.15 9.07 -13.76
C ARG A 168 -0.64 7.79 -13.98
N LYS A 169 0.04 6.70 -14.32
CA LYS A 169 -0.57 5.42 -14.66
C LYS A 169 -1.28 4.77 -13.48
N TYR A 170 -0.68 4.83 -12.29
CA TYR A 170 -1.20 4.19 -11.09
C TYR A 170 -1.86 5.16 -10.10
N ASN A 171 -2.12 6.38 -10.53
CA ASN A 171 -2.76 7.41 -9.71
C ASN A 171 -1.99 7.73 -8.41
N TYR A 172 -0.65 7.72 -8.46
CA TYR A 172 0.18 8.13 -7.33
C TYR A 172 0.13 9.65 -7.13
N ASP A 173 -0.14 10.41 -8.18
CA ASP A 173 -0.41 11.84 -8.14
C ASP A 173 -1.66 12.17 -7.30
N SER A 174 -2.79 11.52 -7.56
CA SER A 174 -4.00 11.70 -6.75
C SER A 174 -3.85 11.13 -5.34
N GLN A 175 -3.11 10.02 -5.15
CA GLN A 175 -2.78 9.52 -3.82
C GLN A 175 -2.00 10.59 -3.03
N ALA A 176 -0.98 11.17 -3.64
CA ALA A 176 -0.15 12.19 -2.99
C ALA A 176 -0.96 13.43 -2.62
N TYR A 177 -1.81 13.94 -3.52
CA TYR A 177 -2.68 15.07 -3.23
C TYR A 177 -3.63 14.81 -2.06
N ILE A 178 -4.36 13.69 -2.11
CA ILE A 178 -5.33 13.31 -1.06
C ILE A 178 -4.61 13.15 0.28
N TYR A 179 -3.49 12.43 0.31
CA TYR A 179 -2.78 12.14 1.55
C TYR A 179 -2.11 13.39 2.11
N SER A 180 -1.45 14.18 1.27
CA SER A 180 -0.85 15.46 1.72
C SER A 180 -1.89 16.38 2.32
N THR A 181 -3.10 16.40 1.76
CA THR A 181 -4.21 17.20 2.29
C THR A 181 -4.76 16.63 3.60
N LEU A 182 -5.00 15.31 3.68
CA LEU A 182 -5.56 14.68 4.87
C LEU A 182 -4.62 14.75 6.07
N PHE A 183 -3.33 14.60 5.86
CA PHE A 183 -2.31 14.55 6.91
C PHE A 183 -1.59 15.89 7.13
N ASN A 184 -1.82 16.87 6.26
CA ASN A 184 -1.12 18.18 6.26
C ASN A 184 0.41 18.01 6.27
N ARG A 185 0.93 17.11 5.41
CA ARG A 185 2.36 16.81 5.26
C ARG A 185 2.67 16.42 3.82
N PRO A 186 3.89 16.74 3.32
CA PRO A 186 4.31 16.27 2.01
C PRO A 186 4.41 14.75 1.96
N MET A 187 4.15 14.17 0.79
CA MET A 187 4.27 12.73 0.56
C MET A 187 5.53 12.40 -0.22
N VAL A 188 6.22 11.35 0.19
CA VAL A 188 7.45 10.82 -0.42
C VAL A 188 7.28 9.32 -0.63
N PHE A 189 7.66 8.85 -1.82
CA PHE A 189 7.63 7.42 -2.13
C PHE A 189 9.02 6.80 -1.95
N LEU A 190 9.09 5.75 -1.14
CA LEU A 190 10.27 4.90 -0.98
C LEU A 190 10.07 3.64 -1.83
N VAL A 191 10.87 3.50 -2.86
CA VAL A 191 10.63 2.53 -3.93
C VAL A 191 11.73 1.52 -4.02
N ILE A 192 11.37 0.24 -4.18
CA ILE A 192 12.27 -0.87 -4.51
C ILE A 192 11.96 -1.44 -5.88
N ASP A 193 12.98 -1.60 -6.70
CA ASP A 193 12.91 -2.39 -7.93
C ASP A 193 13.03 -3.88 -7.61
N LYS A 194 11.98 -4.63 -7.90
CA LYS A 194 11.89 -6.06 -7.60
C LYS A 194 12.93 -6.92 -8.32
N ASN A 195 13.40 -6.47 -9.47
CA ASN A 195 14.32 -7.23 -10.33
C ASN A 195 15.79 -6.91 -10.03
N THR A 196 16.11 -5.63 -9.87
CA THR A 196 17.49 -5.15 -9.69
C THR A 196 17.85 -4.91 -8.23
N LEU A 197 16.86 -4.85 -7.33
CA LEU A 197 16.99 -4.47 -5.92
C LEU A 197 17.50 -3.03 -5.72
N MET A 198 17.45 -2.20 -6.75
CA MET A 198 17.75 -0.77 -6.64
C MET A 198 16.65 -0.05 -5.87
N THR A 199 17.04 0.86 -5.01
CA THR A 199 16.12 1.70 -4.24
C THR A 199 16.08 3.13 -4.80
N GLY A 200 14.96 3.80 -4.66
CA GLY A 200 14.79 5.20 -5.08
C GLY A 200 13.82 5.95 -4.18
N LYS A 201 14.19 7.19 -3.82
CA LYS A 201 13.33 8.13 -3.11
C LYS A 201 12.75 9.15 -4.09
N TYR A 202 11.42 9.28 -4.11
CA TYR A 202 10.71 10.17 -5.02
C TYR A 202 9.85 11.15 -4.23
N THR A 203 10.22 12.41 -4.28
CA THR A 203 9.40 13.53 -3.81
C THR A 203 8.38 13.90 -4.88
N VAL A 204 7.19 14.30 -4.46
CA VAL A 204 6.12 14.69 -5.38
C VAL A 204 6.27 16.16 -5.74
N SER A 205 6.29 16.48 -7.03
CA SER A 205 6.35 17.86 -7.52
C SER A 205 4.98 18.55 -7.44
N ASP A 206 4.98 19.89 -7.37
CA ASP A 206 3.76 20.70 -7.37
C ASP A 206 2.89 20.40 -8.60
N GLU A 207 3.51 20.24 -9.79
CA GLU A 207 2.81 19.84 -11.02
C GLU A 207 2.10 18.46 -10.86
N SER A 208 2.72 17.53 -10.15
CA SER A 208 2.10 16.23 -9.87
C SER A 208 0.95 16.32 -8.87
N LEU A 209 1.07 17.19 -7.86
CA LEU A 209 -0.01 17.47 -6.92
C LEU A 209 -1.20 18.14 -7.62
N GLU A 210 -0.96 19.17 -8.42
CA GLU A 210 -2.00 19.84 -9.23
C GLU A 210 -2.72 18.86 -10.17
N ARG A 211 -1.95 18.00 -10.83
CA ARG A 211 -2.55 16.94 -11.68
C ARG A 211 -3.37 15.94 -10.85
N GLY A 212 -2.93 15.63 -9.64
CA GLY A 212 -3.65 14.75 -8.70
C GLY A 212 -4.95 15.35 -8.21
N GLU A 213 -4.98 16.66 -7.96
CA GLU A 213 -6.15 17.44 -7.59
C GLU A 213 -7.22 17.42 -8.70
N ASN A 214 -6.80 17.51 -9.95
CA ASN A 214 -7.67 17.62 -11.13
C ASN A 214 -8.20 16.27 -11.65
N LYS A 215 -7.96 15.16 -10.94
CA LYS A 215 -8.51 13.83 -11.25
C LYS A 215 -9.84 13.57 -10.56
#